data_59e59bb057b1f2b956f05639f3a9bf36
#
_entry.id   59e59bb057b1f2b956f05639f3a9bf36
#
_cell.length_a   1.000
_cell.length_b   1.000
_cell.length_c   1.000
_cell.angle_alpha   90.00
_cell.angle_beta   90.00
_cell.angle_gamma   90.00
#
_symmetry.space_group_name_H-M   'P 1'
#
loop_
_entity.id
_entity.type
_entity.pdbx_description
1 polymer ?
#
loop_
_entity_poly.entity_id
_entity_poly.type
_entity_poly.pdbx_seq_one_letter_code
_entity_poly.pdbx_strand_id
1 'polypeptide(L)'
;MFSMVPTNLERARHIASCLELAILLESSAHKPGNISVVTNFEDTRYEHFLASAVAARASFELAAQRGMALSKGEISPSQMGVGDIIKDCVQRISKWQLGGNTLLGTVILLSPIAVAAGMSGDEEGRFDIPGLRRNLKDVIESTTSEDAINLYEAIRIAKPSGLGKVSDLDVNSLESTRRILDEGITLHQIFKIASTYDTICSEWVNNYPVAFDLAYPYLIEQTRKKKETSQAVIQTFLKVLAEHPDTFIARKTSMERAKGVSAKAKHILELGALETHRGLESLEKFDKELRLEGNILNPGTTADLIAAALALCILSGYRP
;
A
#
# COMPACT_ATOMS: atom_id res chain seq x y z
N MET A 1 23.23 -22.42 22.36
CA MET A 1 23.17 -21.94 20.97
C MET A 1 23.16 -20.41 21.07
N PHE A 2 24.29 -19.74 20.83
CA PHE A 2 24.34 -18.28 20.91
C PHE A 2 23.53 -17.74 19.73
N SER A 3 22.37 -17.14 19.99
CA SER A 3 21.66 -16.32 19.02
C SER A 3 22.54 -15.12 18.72
N MET A 4 23.20 -15.09 17.56
CA MET A 4 23.91 -13.89 17.13
C MET A 4 22.84 -12.81 16.86
N VAL A 5 23.01 -11.65 17.49
CA VAL A 5 22.17 -10.48 17.19
C VAL A 5 22.32 -10.17 15.69
N PRO A 6 21.21 -10.09 14.92
CA PRO A 6 21.29 -9.88 13.49
C PRO A 6 21.98 -8.53 13.18
N THR A 7 22.83 -8.53 12.17
CA THR A 7 23.48 -7.31 11.68
C THR A 7 22.43 -6.32 11.15
N ASN A 8 22.77 -5.04 11.10
CA ASN A 8 21.88 -4.03 10.50
C ASN A 8 21.45 -4.39 9.06
N LEU A 9 22.36 -5.00 8.29
CA LEU A 9 22.06 -5.42 6.93
C LEU A 9 21.06 -6.60 6.88
N GLU A 10 21.23 -7.58 7.75
CA GLU A 10 20.30 -8.72 7.86
C GLU A 10 18.91 -8.24 8.29
N ARG A 11 18.86 -7.28 9.22
CA ARG A 11 17.58 -6.69 9.67
C ARG A 11 16.91 -5.88 8.56
N ALA A 12 17.67 -5.07 7.78
CA ALA A 12 17.10 -4.34 6.65
C ALA A 12 16.56 -5.30 5.59
N ARG A 13 17.29 -6.37 5.29
CA ARG A 13 16.84 -7.44 4.39
C ARG A 13 15.60 -8.16 4.90
N HIS A 14 15.51 -8.40 6.20
CA HIS A 14 14.33 -9.01 6.81
C HIS A 14 13.09 -8.12 6.64
N ILE A 15 13.20 -6.80 6.92
CA ILE A 15 12.12 -5.84 6.71
C ILE A 15 11.69 -5.86 5.23
N ALA A 16 12.64 -5.73 4.31
CA ALA A 16 12.36 -5.75 2.87
C ALA A 16 11.65 -7.03 2.43
N SER A 17 12.08 -8.20 2.96
CA SER A 17 11.42 -9.48 2.66
C SER A 17 10.00 -9.56 3.23
N CYS A 18 9.73 -8.96 4.40
CA CYS A 18 8.37 -8.90 4.96
C CYS A 18 7.43 -8.11 4.04
N LEU A 19 7.89 -6.97 3.50
CA LEU A 19 7.10 -6.13 2.62
C LEU A 19 6.92 -6.75 1.23
N GLU A 20 7.98 -7.35 0.68
CA GLU A 20 7.91 -8.12 -0.56
C GLU A 20 6.89 -9.26 -0.45
N LEU A 21 6.94 -10.04 0.64
CA LEU A 21 6.00 -11.12 0.88
C LEU A 21 4.55 -10.62 1.03
N ALA A 22 4.36 -9.45 1.65
CA ALA A 22 3.04 -8.82 1.76
C ALA A 22 2.43 -8.53 0.38
N ILE A 23 3.22 -7.97 -0.55
CA ILE A 23 2.79 -7.71 -1.92
C ILE A 23 2.47 -9.02 -2.65
N LEU A 24 3.30 -10.04 -2.50
CA LEU A 24 3.11 -11.33 -3.16
C LEU A 24 1.85 -12.05 -2.64
N LEU A 25 1.58 -12.03 -1.34
CA LEU A 25 0.38 -12.62 -0.76
C LEU A 25 -0.88 -11.85 -1.13
N GLU A 26 -0.81 -10.52 -1.17
CA GLU A 26 -1.90 -9.67 -1.60
C GLU A 26 -2.29 -9.98 -3.05
N SER A 27 -1.33 -9.95 -3.97
CA SER A 27 -1.57 -10.16 -5.40
C SER A 27 -1.96 -11.59 -5.75
N SER A 28 -1.57 -12.57 -4.95
CA SER A 28 -1.93 -13.98 -5.14
C SER A 28 -3.39 -14.29 -4.80
N ALA A 29 -3.99 -13.57 -3.85
CA ALA A 29 -5.35 -13.80 -3.40
C ALA A 29 -6.38 -13.39 -4.45
N HIS A 30 -7.36 -14.26 -4.74
CA HIS A 30 -8.42 -14.00 -5.71
C HIS A 30 -9.48 -13.05 -5.17
N LYS A 31 -9.13 -11.77 -5.09
CA LYS A 31 -10.02 -10.69 -4.64
C LYS A 31 -10.96 -10.25 -5.77
N PRO A 32 -12.25 -9.98 -5.49
CA PRO A 32 -13.21 -9.60 -6.52
C PRO A 32 -12.77 -8.31 -7.24
N GLY A 33 -12.86 -8.34 -8.58
CA GLY A 33 -12.52 -7.21 -9.45
C GLY A 33 -11.02 -6.89 -9.55
N ASN A 34 -10.14 -7.71 -8.94
CA ASN A 34 -8.70 -7.45 -8.90
C ASN A 34 -7.91 -8.55 -9.64
N ILE A 35 -6.65 -8.29 -9.94
CA ILE A 35 -5.74 -9.29 -10.50
C ILE A 35 -5.41 -10.36 -9.45
N SER A 36 -5.25 -11.59 -9.91
CA SER A 36 -4.79 -12.72 -9.10
C SER A 36 -4.15 -13.80 -9.97
N VAL A 37 -3.71 -14.88 -9.37
CA VAL A 37 -3.15 -16.05 -10.06
C VAL A 37 -4.04 -16.57 -11.20
N VAL A 38 -5.36 -16.44 -11.04
CA VAL A 38 -6.36 -16.99 -12.00
C VAL A 38 -7.04 -15.94 -12.87
N THR A 39 -6.80 -14.65 -12.63
CA THR A 39 -7.48 -13.56 -13.34
C THR A 39 -6.53 -12.43 -13.69
N ASN A 40 -6.58 -11.99 -14.95
CA ASN A 40 -5.80 -10.90 -15.50
C ASN A 40 -6.71 -9.81 -16.10
N PHE A 41 -6.15 -8.63 -16.36
CA PHE A 41 -6.72 -7.65 -17.29
C PHE A 41 -5.98 -7.73 -18.65
N GLU A 42 -6.50 -7.05 -19.65
CA GLU A 42 -5.95 -7.10 -21.02
C GLU A 42 -4.48 -6.63 -21.07
N ASP A 43 -4.17 -5.56 -20.38
CA ASP A 43 -2.85 -4.88 -20.36
C ASP A 43 -2.02 -5.19 -19.12
N THR A 44 -2.61 -5.77 -18.07
CA THR A 44 -1.95 -6.01 -16.79
C THR A 44 -2.20 -7.44 -16.29
N ARG A 45 -1.12 -8.21 -16.07
CA ARG A 45 -1.16 -9.61 -15.67
C ARG A 45 -0.54 -9.83 -14.31
N TYR A 46 -0.83 -10.98 -13.69
CA TYR A 46 -0.30 -11.40 -12.40
C TYR A 46 1.23 -11.37 -12.36
N GLU A 47 1.91 -11.81 -13.43
CA GLU A 47 3.38 -11.80 -13.52
C GLU A 47 3.98 -10.40 -13.40
N HIS A 48 3.24 -9.35 -13.81
CA HIS A 48 3.70 -7.97 -13.64
C HIS A 48 3.75 -7.58 -12.15
N PHE A 49 2.83 -8.09 -11.33
CA PHE A 49 2.86 -7.89 -9.88
C PHE A 49 4.01 -8.64 -9.21
N LEU A 50 4.28 -9.89 -9.64
CA LEU A 50 5.44 -10.65 -9.16
C LEU A 50 6.76 -9.94 -9.46
N ALA A 51 6.95 -9.50 -10.71
CA ALA A 51 8.13 -8.74 -11.12
C ALA A 51 8.26 -7.43 -10.35
N SER A 52 7.14 -6.74 -10.10
CA SER A 52 7.11 -5.50 -9.33
C SER A 52 7.48 -5.71 -7.86
N ALA A 53 7.00 -6.78 -7.22
CA ALA A 53 7.33 -7.11 -5.84
C ALA A 53 8.84 -7.35 -5.67
N VAL A 54 9.42 -8.17 -6.57
CA VAL A 54 10.87 -8.46 -6.58
C VAL A 54 11.68 -7.18 -6.81
N ALA A 55 11.27 -6.32 -7.76
CA ALA A 55 11.95 -5.07 -8.06
C ALA A 55 11.90 -4.06 -6.89
N ALA A 56 10.79 -4.01 -6.17
CA ALA A 56 10.57 -3.09 -5.05
C ALA A 56 11.44 -3.40 -3.82
N ARG A 57 11.86 -4.66 -3.65
CA ARG A 57 12.57 -5.13 -2.47
C ARG A 57 13.83 -4.31 -2.13
N ALA A 58 14.64 -3.98 -3.14
CA ALA A 58 15.88 -3.22 -2.92
C ALA A 58 15.61 -1.81 -2.37
N SER A 59 14.52 -1.16 -2.79
CA SER A 59 14.12 0.16 -2.29
C SER A 59 13.58 0.08 -0.85
N PHE A 60 12.89 -1.00 -0.48
CA PHE A 60 12.49 -1.24 0.91
C PHE A 60 13.68 -1.56 1.82
N GLU A 61 14.70 -2.26 1.32
CA GLU A 61 15.96 -2.47 2.06
C GLU A 61 16.66 -1.14 2.33
N LEU A 62 16.76 -0.27 1.32
CA LEU A 62 17.30 1.09 1.47
C LEU A 62 16.46 1.92 2.49
N ALA A 63 15.15 1.85 2.42
CA ALA A 63 14.25 2.53 3.36
C ALA A 63 14.53 2.11 4.81
N ALA A 64 14.63 0.81 5.07
CA ALA A 64 14.93 0.27 6.38
C ALA A 64 16.33 0.72 6.87
N GLN A 65 17.33 0.75 6.00
CA GLN A 65 18.68 1.24 6.32
C GLN A 65 18.65 2.72 6.72
N ARG A 66 17.91 3.57 5.99
CA ARG A 66 17.73 4.99 6.33
C ARG A 66 17.03 5.15 7.70
N GLY A 67 16.00 4.32 8.01
CA GLY A 67 15.38 4.29 9.31
C GLY A 67 16.35 3.94 10.44
N MET A 68 17.22 2.96 10.22
CA MET A 68 18.28 2.60 11.18
C MET A 68 19.31 3.72 11.36
N ALA A 69 19.71 4.39 10.30
CA ALA A 69 20.63 5.52 10.35
C ALA A 69 20.00 6.70 11.10
N LEU A 70 18.70 6.96 10.88
CA LEU A 70 17.96 7.98 11.61
C LEU A 70 17.90 7.68 13.12
N SER A 71 17.57 6.44 13.51
CA SER A 71 17.49 6.06 14.94
C SER A 71 18.83 6.17 15.68
N LYS A 72 19.96 6.11 14.96
CA LYS A 72 21.31 6.29 15.49
C LYS A 72 21.81 7.74 15.44
N GLY A 73 21.03 8.66 14.88
CA GLY A 73 21.45 10.05 14.67
C GLY A 73 22.52 10.22 13.57
N GLU A 74 22.74 9.22 12.72
CA GLU A 74 23.68 9.27 11.58
C GLU A 74 23.17 10.17 10.46
N ILE A 75 21.84 10.31 10.33
CA ILE A 75 21.17 11.24 9.44
C ILE A 75 20.10 12.03 10.19
N SER A 76 19.78 13.21 9.70
CA SER A 76 18.65 14.01 10.22
C SER A 76 17.30 13.56 9.62
N PRO A 77 16.16 13.89 10.25
CA PRO A 77 14.84 13.58 9.71
C PRO A 77 14.62 14.08 8.26
N SER A 78 15.13 15.27 7.94
CA SER A 78 15.02 15.83 6.57
C SER A 78 15.86 15.10 5.52
N GLN A 79 16.86 14.31 5.92
CA GLN A 79 17.69 13.51 5.03
C GLN A 79 17.14 12.11 4.76
N MET A 80 15.99 11.77 5.36
CA MET A 80 15.34 10.47 5.24
C MET A 80 14.93 10.14 3.78
N GLY A 81 14.42 11.16 3.06
CA GLY A 81 14.13 11.08 1.63
C GLY A 81 13.11 10.01 1.27
N VAL A 82 11.94 10.03 1.92
CA VAL A 82 10.85 9.06 1.64
C VAL A 82 10.38 9.15 0.19
N GLY A 83 10.28 10.37 -0.34
CA GLY A 83 9.91 10.59 -1.75
C GLY A 83 10.95 10.03 -2.72
N ASP A 84 12.23 10.13 -2.39
CA ASP A 84 13.32 9.53 -3.17
C ASP A 84 13.25 7.99 -3.17
N ILE A 85 12.94 7.39 -2.02
CA ILE A 85 12.70 5.93 -1.92
C ILE A 85 11.53 5.51 -2.80
N ILE A 86 10.40 6.24 -2.76
CA ILE A 86 9.22 5.98 -3.59
C ILE A 86 9.61 6.06 -5.08
N LYS A 87 10.35 7.09 -5.48
CA LYS A 87 10.80 7.27 -6.86
C LYS A 87 11.74 6.15 -7.32
N ASP A 88 12.76 5.82 -6.53
CA ASP A 88 13.66 4.69 -6.82
C ASP A 88 12.88 3.38 -7.00
N CYS A 89 11.92 3.11 -6.12
CA CYS A 89 11.08 1.93 -6.20
C CYS A 89 10.28 1.87 -7.51
N VAL A 90 9.59 2.96 -7.87
CA VAL A 90 8.82 3.05 -9.11
C VAL A 90 9.71 2.94 -10.34
N GLN A 91 10.91 3.53 -10.32
CA GLN A 91 11.88 3.41 -11.41
C GLN A 91 12.38 1.97 -11.59
N ARG A 92 12.61 1.23 -10.49
CA ARG A 92 12.98 -0.19 -10.56
C ARG A 92 11.84 -1.02 -11.14
N ILE A 93 10.63 -0.84 -10.64
CA ILE A 93 9.43 -1.53 -11.13
C ILE A 93 9.26 -1.31 -12.63
N SER A 94 9.35 -0.07 -13.11
CA SER A 94 9.19 0.27 -14.53
C SER A 94 10.22 -0.36 -15.47
N LYS A 95 11.36 -0.81 -14.94
CA LYS A 95 12.41 -1.52 -15.70
C LYS A 95 12.19 -3.04 -15.71
N TRP A 96 11.39 -3.58 -14.81
CA TRP A 96 11.22 -5.03 -14.63
C TRP A 96 9.94 -5.59 -15.24
N GLN A 97 8.97 -4.74 -15.58
CA GLN A 97 7.71 -5.18 -16.16
C GLN A 97 7.13 -4.12 -17.12
N LEU A 98 6.20 -4.54 -17.98
CA LEU A 98 5.60 -3.72 -19.04
C LEU A 98 4.09 -3.49 -18.86
N GLY A 99 3.50 -3.93 -17.75
CA GLY A 99 2.06 -3.83 -17.45
C GLY A 99 1.62 -2.49 -16.85
N GLY A 100 2.41 -1.43 -17.02
CA GLY A 100 2.07 -0.08 -16.52
C GLY A 100 2.16 0.04 -15.00
N ASN A 101 1.26 0.82 -14.42
CA ASN A 101 1.22 1.00 -12.97
C ASN A 101 0.61 -0.21 -12.26
N THR A 102 1.42 -0.91 -11.48
CA THR A 102 1.00 -2.07 -10.68
C THR A 102 0.92 -1.77 -9.19
N LEU A 103 1.86 -0.99 -8.63
CA LEU A 103 2.08 -0.89 -7.18
C LEU A 103 2.26 0.53 -6.65
N LEU A 104 1.93 1.60 -7.39
CA LEU A 104 2.22 2.96 -6.92
C LEU A 104 1.63 3.24 -5.53
N GLY A 105 0.35 2.96 -5.31
CA GLY A 105 -0.31 3.16 -4.02
C GLY A 105 0.32 2.31 -2.90
N THR A 106 0.60 1.03 -3.20
CA THR A 106 1.31 0.13 -2.28
C THR A 106 2.69 0.67 -1.91
N VAL A 107 3.49 1.14 -2.89
CA VAL A 107 4.82 1.71 -2.65
C VAL A 107 4.75 2.97 -1.79
N ILE A 108 3.77 3.84 -2.05
CA ILE A 108 3.51 5.04 -1.24
C ILE A 108 3.20 4.67 0.22
N LEU A 109 2.41 3.61 0.45
CA LEU A 109 2.09 3.16 1.81
C LEU A 109 3.26 2.43 2.48
N LEU A 110 3.96 1.55 1.76
CA LEU A 110 4.98 0.69 2.36
C LEU A 110 6.34 1.36 2.57
N SER A 111 6.71 2.37 1.78
CA SER A 111 8.00 3.05 1.91
C SER A 111 8.20 3.68 3.29
N PRO A 112 7.28 4.50 3.84
CA PRO A 112 7.44 5.03 5.19
C PRO A 112 7.30 3.96 6.28
N ILE A 113 6.52 2.87 6.05
CA ILE A 113 6.46 1.72 6.96
C ILE A 113 7.85 1.04 7.03
N ALA A 114 8.56 0.89 5.91
CA ALA A 114 9.91 0.32 5.90
C ALA A 114 10.91 1.18 6.67
N VAL A 115 10.86 2.52 6.52
CA VAL A 115 11.69 3.46 7.32
C VAL A 115 11.36 3.32 8.80
N ALA A 116 10.07 3.38 9.17
CA ALA A 116 9.61 3.27 10.55
C ALA A 116 10.01 1.92 11.20
N ALA A 117 9.96 0.82 10.44
CA ALA A 117 10.44 -0.48 10.88
C ALA A 117 11.97 -0.49 11.09
N GLY A 118 12.73 0.22 10.25
CA GLY A 118 14.16 0.41 10.43
C GLY A 118 14.52 1.13 11.73
N MET A 119 13.67 2.05 12.19
CA MET A 119 13.86 2.77 13.46
C MET A 119 13.61 1.91 14.69
N SER A 120 12.93 0.76 14.56
CA SER A 120 12.53 -0.10 15.69
C SER A 120 12.69 -1.58 15.34
N GLY A 121 12.42 -2.45 16.30
CA GLY A 121 12.45 -3.90 16.18
C GLY A 121 13.25 -4.53 17.33
N ASP A 122 12.86 -5.74 17.72
CA ASP A 122 13.58 -6.53 18.71
C ASP A 122 14.74 -7.33 18.09
N GLU A 123 15.50 -8.04 18.92
CA GLU A 123 16.60 -8.91 18.48
C GLU A 123 16.11 -10.13 17.69
N GLU A 124 14.82 -10.46 17.78
CA GLU A 124 14.19 -11.59 17.08
C GLU A 124 13.58 -11.16 15.72
N GLY A 125 13.68 -9.87 15.36
CA GLY A 125 13.16 -9.32 14.11
C GLY A 125 11.63 -9.16 14.09
N ARG A 126 10.99 -9.12 15.25
CA ARG A 126 9.58 -8.76 15.41
C ARG A 126 9.44 -7.29 15.76
N PHE A 127 8.31 -6.72 15.39
CA PHE A 127 8.06 -5.29 15.58
C PHE A 127 6.83 -5.09 16.48
N ASP A 128 7.00 -4.25 17.51
CA ASP A 128 5.88 -3.71 18.27
C ASP A 128 5.06 -2.78 17.37
N ILE A 129 3.84 -3.19 17.02
CA ILE A 129 3.00 -2.46 16.07
C ILE A 129 2.62 -1.05 16.57
N PRO A 130 2.28 -0.82 17.85
CA PRO A 130 2.11 0.52 18.39
C PRO A 130 3.37 1.39 18.28
N GLY A 131 4.55 0.83 18.55
CA GLY A 131 5.84 1.53 18.38
C GLY A 131 6.13 1.86 16.93
N LEU A 132 5.91 0.92 16.03
CA LEU A 132 6.02 1.13 14.58
C LEU A 132 5.14 2.29 14.12
N ARG A 133 3.88 2.36 14.60
CA ARG A 133 2.94 3.43 14.25
C ARG A 133 3.41 4.80 14.75
N ARG A 134 4.03 4.88 15.93
CA ARG A 134 4.63 6.15 16.42
C ARG A 134 5.77 6.60 15.52
N ASN A 135 6.71 5.70 15.20
CA ASN A 135 7.81 6.01 14.29
C ASN A 135 7.30 6.42 12.90
N LEU A 136 6.25 5.75 12.40
CA LEU A 136 5.64 6.07 11.12
C LEU A 136 5.09 7.50 11.08
N LYS A 137 4.47 7.95 12.16
CA LYS A 137 4.03 9.34 12.30
C LYS A 137 5.19 10.31 12.17
N ASP A 138 6.28 10.06 12.91
CA ASP A 138 7.48 10.92 12.90
C ASP A 138 8.10 10.96 11.48
N VAL A 139 8.15 9.82 10.80
CA VAL A 139 8.61 9.70 9.39
C VAL A 139 7.78 10.59 8.46
N ILE A 140 6.47 10.51 8.55
CA ILE A 140 5.53 11.24 7.67
C ILE A 140 5.62 12.76 7.92
N GLU A 141 5.60 13.17 9.18
CA GLU A 141 5.64 14.59 9.56
C GLU A 141 6.98 15.26 9.25
N SER A 142 8.05 14.46 9.08
CA SER A 142 9.40 14.95 8.75
C SER A 142 9.68 15.06 7.25
N THR A 143 8.69 14.75 6.38
CA THR A 143 8.87 14.84 4.93
C THR A 143 9.06 16.29 4.46
N THR A 144 9.78 16.44 3.36
CA THR A 144 10.24 17.73 2.82
C THR A 144 9.56 18.09 1.51
N SER A 145 9.86 19.27 0.97
CA SER A 145 9.47 19.66 -0.40
C SER A 145 10.19 18.84 -1.47
N GLU A 146 11.41 18.38 -1.20
CA GLU A 146 12.14 17.50 -2.09
C GLU A 146 11.44 16.12 -2.19
N ASP A 147 10.92 15.59 -1.07
CA ASP A 147 10.09 14.39 -1.07
C ASP A 147 8.83 14.56 -1.94
N ALA A 148 8.22 15.73 -1.90
CA ALA A 148 7.07 16.07 -2.74
C ALA A 148 7.40 16.03 -4.23
N ILE A 149 8.52 16.65 -4.63
CA ILE A 149 8.99 16.65 -6.02
C ILE A 149 9.30 15.21 -6.47
N ASN A 150 10.00 14.43 -5.66
CA ASN A 150 10.33 13.04 -5.98
C ASN A 150 9.08 12.18 -6.13
N LEU A 151 8.04 12.37 -5.30
CA LEU A 151 6.74 11.72 -5.50
C LEU A 151 6.09 12.12 -6.81
N TYR A 152 6.11 13.41 -7.19
CA TYR A 152 5.57 13.87 -8.48
C TYR A 152 6.26 13.19 -9.66
N GLU A 153 7.59 13.07 -9.60
CA GLU A 153 8.35 12.32 -10.61
C GLU A 153 7.96 10.83 -10.64
N ALA A 154 7.81 10.19 -9.47
CA ALA A 154 7.34 8.82 -9.37
C ALA A 154 5.95 8.62 -10.02
N ILE A 155 5.01 9.53 -9.78
CA ILE A 155 3.67 9.50 -10.38
C ILE A 155 3.76 9.66 -11.91
N ARG A 156 4.60 10.57 -12.41
CA ARG A 156 4.82 10.75 -13.85
C ARG A 156 5.44 9.51 -14.53
N ILE A 157 6.31 8.79 -13.82
CA ILE A 157 6.88 7.52 -14.31
C ILE A 157 5.83 6.41 -14.32
N ALA A 158 5.08 6.26 -13.23
CA ALA A 158 4.06 5.22 -13.08
C ALA A 158 2.85 5.42 -14.00
N LYS A 159 2.51 6.66 -14.35
CA LYS A 159 1.36 7.05 -15.20
C LYS A 159 0.06 6.36 -14.77
N PRO A 160 -0.38 6.50 -13.50
CA PRO A 160 -1.58 5.82 -13.05
C PRO A 160 -2.81 6.30 -13.81
N SER A 161 -3.74 5.37 -14.09
CA SER A 161 -5.03 5.70 -14.68
C SER A 161 -5.90 6.52 -13.71
N GLY A 162 -6.79 7.36 -14.25
CA GLY A 162 -7.70 8.18 -13.45
C GLY A 162 -7.04 9.38 -12.76
N LEU A 163 -5.83 9.75 -13.17
CA LEU A 163 -5.19 10.97 -12.72
C LEU A 163 -5.87 12.16 -13.44
N GLY A 164 -6.89 12.75 -12.80
CA GLY A 164 -7.57 13.94 -13.29
C GLY A 164 -6.71 15.21 -13.18
N LYS A 165 -7.20 16.32 -13.74
CA LYS A 165 -6.64 17.64 -13.47
C LYS A 165 -7.17 18.13 -12.13
N VAL A 166 -6.28 18.65 -11.29
CA VAL A 166 -6.63 19.32 -10.04
C VAL A 166 -6.33 20.81 -10.17
N SER A 167 -7.11 21.64 -9.45
CA SER A 167 -7.00 23.10 -9.54
C SER A 167 -5.77 23.65 -8.84
N ASP A 168 -5.20 22.90 -7.89
CA ASP A 168 -4.04 23.32 -7.11
C ASP A 168 -3.00 22.20 -7.06
N LEU A 169 -1.73 22.57 -7.19
CA LEU A 169 -0.59 21.65 -7.13
C LEU A 169 -0.73 20.40 -8.03
N ASP A 170 -1.22 20.59 -9.27
CA ASP A 170 -1.34 19.50 -10.24
C ASP A 170 0.02 18.86 -10.54
N VAL A 171 0.07 17.55 -10.44
CA VAL A 171 1.29 16.72 -10.63
C VAL A 171 1.94 16.91 -12.00
N ASN A 172 1.15 17.25 -13.02
CA ASN A 172 1.63 17.44 -14.39
C ASN A 172 2.05 18.90 -14.69
N SER A 173 1.86 19.83 -13.73
CA SER A 173 2.21 21.25 -13.90
C SER A 173 3.64 21.53 -13.46
N LEU A 174 4.42 22.17 -14.33
CA LEU A 174 5.74 22.68 -13.96
C LEU A 174 5.67 23.84 -12.97
N GLU A 175 4.58 24.61 -13.00
CA GLU A 175 4.31 25.69 -12.05
C GLU A 175 4.13 25.12 -10.63
N SER A 176 3.39 24.01 -10.49
CA SER A 176 3.26 23.30 -9.22
C SER A 176 4.62 22.89 -8.65
N THR A 177 5.51 22.36 -9.50
CA THR A 177 6.86 21.98 -9.09
C THR A 177 7.68 23.17 -8.58
N ARG A 178 7.62 24.32 -9.26
CA ARG A 178 8.30 25.55 -8.81
C ARG A 178 7.73 26.05 -7.48
N ARG A 179 6.41 26.12 -7.39
CA ARG A 179 5.73 26.59 -6.19
C ARG A 179 6.03 25.70 -4.98
N ILE A 180 6.10 24.38 -5.13
CA ILE A 180 6.47 23.45 -4.07
C ILE A 180 7.86 23.77 -3.50
N LEU A 181 8.83 24.07 -4.38
CA LEU A 181 10.18 24.44 -3.97
C LEU A 181 10.24 25.84 -3.34
N ASP A 182 9.65 26.82 -3.98
CA ASP A 182 9.72 28.23 -3.57
C ASP A 182 9.02 28.47 -2.23
N GLU A 183 7.89 27.80 -1.98
CA GLU A 183 7.09 27.90 -0.74
C GLU A 183 7.48 26.84 0.30
N GLY A 184 8.38 25.90 -0.03
CA GLY A 184 8.79 24.83 0.88
C GLY A 184 7.66 23.85 1.23
N ILE A 185 6.70 23.61 0.31
CA ILE A 185 5.53 22.77 0.57
C ILE A 185 5.98 21.30 0.70
N THR A 186 5.78 20.71 1.88
CA THR A 186 6.19 19.33 2.16
C THR A 186 5.26 18.30 1.55
N LEU A 187 5.74 17.07 1.40
CA LEU A 187 4.92 15.94 0.93
C LEU A 187 3.68 15.74 1.82
N HIS A 188 3.84 15.82 3.14
CA HIS A 188 2.72 15.72 4.08
C HIS A 188 1.67 16.82 3.85
N GLN A 189 2.08 18.06 3.53
CA GLN A 189 1.15 19.15 3.22
C GLN A 189 0.38 18.90 1.92
N ILE A 190 1.03 18.35 0.88
CA ILE A 190 0.35 17.94 -0.35
C ILE A 190 -0.69 16.87 -0.07
N PHE A 191 -0.34 15.87 0.74
CA PHE A 191 -1.30 14.82 1.09
C PHE A 191 -2.47 15.33 1.93
N LYS A 192 -2.30 16.39 2.75
CA LYS A 192 -3.43 17.05 3.41
C LYS A 192 -4.45 17.60 2.43
N ILE A 193 -4.02 18.19 1.32
CA ILE A 193 -4.92 18.67 0.28
C ILE A 193 -5.70 17.50 -0.35
N ALA A 194 -5.01 16.43 -0.70
CA ALA A 194 -5.59 15.27 -1.38
C ALA A 194 -6.38 14.32 -0.46
N SER A 195 -6.18 14.38 0.85
CA SER A 195 -6.80 13.45 1.83
C SER A 195 -8.33 13.48 1.86
N THR A 196 -8.93 14.54 1.34
CA THR A 196 -10.39 14.69 1.28
C THR A 196 -11.04 13.82 0.18
N TYR A 197 -10.26 13.37 -0.81
CA TYR A 197 -10.76 12.61 -1.96
C TYR A 197 -9.92 11.37 -2.30
N ASP A 198 -8.77 11.15 -1.64
CA ASP A 198 -7.89 10.01 -1.86
C ASP A 198 -7.55 9.32 -0.54
N THR A 199 -7.88 8.03 -0.43
CA THR A 199 -7.69 7.26 0.81
C THR A 199 -6.21 7.02 1.12
N ILE A 200 -5.32 6.86 0.13
CA ILE A 200 -3.87 6.73 0.37
C ILE A 200 -3.33 7.99 1.06
N CYS A 201 -3.74 9.16 0.56
CA CYS A 201 -3.38 10.44 1.17
C CYS A 201 -4.00 10.59 2.57
N SER A 202 -5.24 10.12 2.76
CA SER A 202 -5.91 10.12 4.07
C SER A 202 -5.21 9.22 5.08
N GLU A 203 -4.69 8.05 4.67
CA GLU A 203 -3.87 7.18 5.52
C GLU A 203 -2.66 7.95 6.06
N TRP A 204 -1.90 8.60 5.20
CA TRP A 204 -0.73 9.39 5.61
C TRP A 204 -1.08 10.49 6.61
N VAL A 205 -2.12 11.28 6.33
CA VAL A 205 -2.49 12.43 7.15
C VAL A 205 -3.01 12.04 8.51
N ASN A 206 -3.72 10.91 8.59
CA ASN A 206 -4.39 10.44 9.81
C ASN A 206 -3.64 9.28 10.50
N ASN A 207 -2.36 9.07 10.16
CA ASN A 207 -1.53 8.03 10.74
C ASN A 207 -2.10 6.61 10.54
N TYR A 208 -2.51 6.32 9.28
CA TYR A 208 -2.91 5.01 8.79
C TYR A 208 -4.09 4.34 9.54
N PRO A 209 -5.24 5.03 9.69
CA PRO A 209 -6.36 4.48 10.47
C PRO A 209 -6.94 3.21 9.84
N VAL A 210 -7.10 3.15 8.52
CA VAL A 210 -7.68 1.96 7.88
C VAL A 210 -6.73 0.76 7.98
N ALA A 211 -5.42 0.98 7.75
CA ALA A 211 -4.45 -0.09 7.83
C ALA A 211 -4.28 -0.62 9.27
N PHE A 212 -4.11 0.27 10.29
CA PHE A 212 -3.81 -0.15 11.66
C PHE A 212 -5.05 -0.48 12.50
N ASP A 213 -6.16 0.26 12.33
CA ASP A 213 -7.31 0.14 13.24
C ASP A 213 -8.41 -0.77 12.69
N LEU A 214 -8.45 -1.01 11.36
CA LEU A 214 -9.43 -1.88 10.72
C LEU A 214 -8.78 -3.11 10.08
N ALA A 215 -7.92 -2.93 9.07
CA ALA A 215 -7.46 -4.02 8.22
C ALA A 215 -6.52 -4.97 8.95
N TYR A 216 -5.50 -4.47 9.65
CA TYR A 216 -4.54 -5.30 10.38
C TYR A 216 -5.19 -6.14 11.48
N PRO A 217 -5.99 -5.60 12.44
CA PRO A 217 -6.59 -6.42 13.48
C PRO A 217 -7.59 -7.44 12.91
N TYR A 218 -8.36 -7.06 11.90
CA TYR A 218 -9.30 -7.97 11.26
C TYR A 218 -8.55 -9.10 10.52
N LEU A 219 -7.46 -8.78 9.80
CA LEU A 219 -6.63 -9.78 9.12
C LEU A 219 -6.02 -10.77 10.12
N ILE A 220 -5.45 -10.31 11.25
CA ILE A 220 -4.94 -11.18 12.31
C ILE A 220 -6.03 -12.11 12.85
N GLU A 221 -7.24 -11.61 13.04
CA GLU A 221 -8.38 -12.44 13.45
C GLU A 221 -8.69 -13.51 12.41
N GLN A 222 -8.73 -13.14 11.12
CA GLN A 222 -9.03 -14.08 10.04
C GLN A 222 -7.91 -15.13 9.86
N THR A 223 -6.64 -14.77 9.99
CA THR A 223 -5.54 -15.75 9.88
C THR A 223 -5.59 -16.81 10.99
N ARG A 224 -6.14 -16.47 12.17
CA ARG A 224 -6.36 -17.44 13.26
C ARG A 224 -7.53 -18.39 12.98
N LYS A 225 -8.55 -17.94 12.23
CA LYS A 225 -9.75 -18.72 11.92
C LYS A 225 -9.61 -19.54 10.64
N LYS A 226 -8.82 -19.05 9.69
CA LYS A 226 -8.67 -19.63 8.35
C LYS A 226 -7.40 -20.47 8.28
N LYS A 227 -7.48 -21.58 7.53
CA LYS A 227 -6.31 -22.42 7.24
C LYS A 227 -5.42 -21.82 6.16
N GLU A 228 -6.00 -21.02 5.25
CA GLU A 228 -5.31 -20.45 4.11
C GLU A 228 -5.24 -18.94 4.21
N THR A 229 -4.06 -18.38 4.03
CA THR A 229 -3.81 -16.92 4.04
C THR A 229 -4.66 -16.20 2.99
N SER A 230 -4.85 -16.81 1.80
CA SER A 230 -5.67 -16.25 0.73
C SER A 230 -7.11 -15.97 1.16
N GLN A 231 -7.73 -16.87 1.93
CA GLN A 231 -9.09 -16.68 2.45
C GLN A 231 -9.16 -15.53 3.47
N ALA A 232 -8.15 -15.40 4.34
CA ALA A 232 -8.07 -14.30 5.28
C ALA A 232 -7.91 -12.96 4.57
N VAL A 233 -7.12 -12.92 3.49
CA VAL A 233 -6.93 -11.75 2.63
C VAL A 233 -8.25 -11.34 1.96
N ILE A 234 -8.98 -12.29 1.34
CA ILE A 234 -10.25 -12.02 0.68
C ILE A 234 -11.29 -11.49 1.67
N GLN A 235 -11.41 -12.09 2.85
CA GLN A 235 -12.33 -11.63 3.90
C GLN A 235 -11.99 -10.20 4.36
N THR A 236 -10.71 -9.92 4.55
CA THR A 236 -10.27 -8.58 4.97
C THR A 236 -10.46 -7.55 3.86
N PHE A 237 -10.22 -7.93 2.60
CA PHE A 237 -10.50 -7.09 1.45
C PHE A 237 -11.99 -6.70 1.36
N LEU A 238 -12.90 -7.66 1.50
CA LEU A 238 -14.34 -7.38 1.53
C LEU A 238 -14.72 -6.48 2.71
N LYS A 239 -14.11 -6.68 3.89
CA LYS A 239 -14.36 -5.86 5.07
C LYS A 239 -13.94 -4.41 4.85
N VAL A 240 -12.74 -4.17 4.35
CA VAL A 240 -12.25 -2.81 4.04
C VAL A 240 -13.08 -2.17 2.95
N LEU A 241 -13.36 -2.87 1.85
CA LEU A 241 -14.15 -2.38 0.73
C LEU A 241 -15.59 -2.03 1.15
N ALA A 242 -16.17 -2.78 2.08
CA ALA A 242 -17.52 -2.53 2.59
C ALA A 242 -17.61 -1.25 3.44
N GLU A 243 -16.56 -0.90 4.16
CA GLU A 243 -16.54 0.26 5.07
C GLU A 243 -15.97 1.52 4.42
N HIS A 244 -15.06 1.34 3.45
CA HIS A 244 -14.38 2.43 2.78
C HIS A 244 -14.59 2.34 1.26
N PRO A 245 -15.41 3.23 0.67
CA PRO A 245 -15.55 3.30 -0.78
C PRO A 245 -14.19 3.51 -1.45
N ASP A 246 -13.88 2.65 -2.44
CA ASP A 246 -12.58 2.66 -3.09
C ASP A 246 -12.36 3.94 -3.91
N THR A 247 -11.34 4.72 -3.54
CA THR A 247 -11.06 6.01 -4.18
C THR A 247 -10.42 5.87 -5.56
N PHE A 248 -9.84 4.73 -5.91
CA PHE A 248 -9.39 4.46 -7.27
C PHE A 248 -10.57 4.25 -8.22
N ILE A 249 -11.64 3.57 -7.78
CA ILE A 249 -12.92 3.49 -8.51
C ILE A 249 -13.54 4.88 -8.63
N ALA A 250 -13.57 5.64 -7.52
CA ALA A 250 -14.16 6.99 -7.51
C ALA A 250 -13.47 7.92 -8.52
N ARG A 251 -12.14 7.88 -8.62
CA ARG A 251 -11.37 8.69 -9.60
C ARG A 251 -11.63 8.31 -11.05
N LYS A 252 -11.84 7.02 -11.33
CA LYS A 252 -12.10 6.53 -12.70
C LYS A 252 -13.56 6.69 -13.11
N THR A 253 -14.47 6.82 -12.14
CA THR A 253 -15.92 6.86 -12.39
C THR A 253 -16.60 7.97 -11.60
N SER A 254 -17.08 7.64 -10.39
CA SER A 254 -17.69 8.57 -9.44
C SER A 254 -17.69 7.97 -8.03
N MET A 255 -17.79 8.83 -7.02
CA MET A 255 -17.95 8.39 -5.61
C MET A 255 -19.25 7.59 -5.41
N GLU A 256 -20.30 7.88 -6.18
CA GLU A 256 -21.58 7.14 -6.13
C GLU A 256 -21.36 5.68 -6.57
N ARG A 257 -20.63 5.44 -7.67
CA ARG A 257 -20.31 4.08 -8.12
C ARG A 257 -19.43 3.35 -7.10
N ALA A 258 -18.44 4.03 -6.52
CA ALA A 258 -17.60 3.44 -5.47
C ALA A 258 -18.44 3.02 -4.25
N LYS A 259 -19.39 3.87 -3.79
CA LYS A 259 -20.33 3.53 -2.73
C LYS A 259 -21.24 2.35 -3.10
N GLY A 260 -21.67 2.25 -4.34
CA GLY A 260 -22.44 1.10 -4.84
C GLY A 260 -21.65 -0.21 -4.75
N VAL A 261 -20.35 -0.18 -5.08
CA VAL A 261 -19.41 -1.31 -4.92
C VAL A 261 -19.28 -1.70 -3.45
N SER A 262 -19.10 -0.71 -2.54
CA SER A 262 -19.01 -0.95 -1.09
C SER A 262 -20.29 -1.57 -0.52
N ALA A 263 -21.45 -1.11 -0.93
CA ALA A 263 -22.73 -1.67 -0.47
C ALA A 263 -22.88 -3.16 -0.88
N LYS A 264 -22.43 -3.54 -2.07
CA LYS A 264 -22.41 -4.95 -2.50
C LYS A 264 -21.41 -5.78 -1.70
N ALA A 265 -20.19 -5.27 -1.43
CA ALA A 265 -19.23 -5.95 -0.57
C ALA A 265 -19.79 -6.18 0.84
N LYS A 266 -20.47 -5.19 1.41
CA LYS A 266 -21.17 -5.31 2.70
C LYS A 266 -22.23 -6.40 2.68
N HIS A 267 -23.09 -6.43 1.66
CA HIS A 267 -24.11 -7.45 1.51
C HIS A 267 -23.52 -8.87 1.41
N ILE A 268 -22.40 -9.04 0.70
CA ILE A 268 -21.71 -10.33 0.62
C ILE A 268 -21.22 -10.80 1.99
N LEU A 269 -20.68 -9.89 2.81
CA LEU A 269 -20.29 -10.19 4.19
C LEU A 269 -21.49 -10.61 5.05
N GLU A 270 -22.63 -9.94 4.91
CA GLU A 270 -23.88 -10.28 5.59
C GLU A 270 -24.43 -11.66 5.19
N LEU A 271 -24.19 -12.10 3.95
CA LEU A 271 -24.49 -13.44 3.45
C LEU A 271 -23.49 -14.52 3.94
N GLY A 272 -22.43 -14.14 4.66
CA GLY A 272 -21.41 -15.04 5.16
C GLY A 272 -20.19 -15.22 4.24
N ALA A 273 -20.08 -14.46 3.17
CA ALA A 273 -18.94 -14.42 2.24
C ALA A 273 -18.40 -15.82 1.89
N LEU A 274 -17.16 -16.16 2.31
CA LEU A 274 -16.53 -17.45 2.03
C LEU A 274 -17.06 -18.63 2.88
N GLU A 275 -17.95 -18.40 3.85
CA GLU A 275 -18.39 -19.41 4.82
C GLU A 275 -19.72 -20.05 4.44
N THR A 276 -20.45 -19.49 3.49
CA THR A 276 -21.76 -19.98 3.06
C THR A 276 -21.85 -20.13 1.55
N HIS A 277 -22.66 -21.05 1.08
CA HIS A 277 -22.91 -21.22 -0.36
C HIS A 277 -23.47 -19.94 -1.02
N ARG A 278 -24.42 -19.26 -0.35
CA ARG A 278 -24.99 -17.99 -0.82
C ARG A 278 -23.96 -16.87 -0.89
N GLY A 279 -23.05 -16.81 0.09
CA GLY A 279 -21.95 -15.86 0.10
C GLY A 279 -20.99 -16.08 -1.06
N LEU A 280 -20.59 -17.34 -1.32
CA LEU A 280 -19.72 -17.72 -2.43
C LEU A 280 -20.35 -17.38 -3.79
N GLU A 281 -21.61 -17.75 -4.02
CA GLU A 281 -22.32 -17.41 -5.27
C GLU A 281 -22.41 -15.89 -5.47
N SER A 282 -22.68 -15.15 -4.40
CA SER A 282 -22.76 -13.68 -4.47
C SER A 282 -21.38 -13.06 -4.75
N LEU A 283 -20.32 -13.62 -4.16
CA LEU A 283 -18.93 -13.18 -4.40
C LEU A 283 -18.49 -13.42 -5.86
N GLU A 284 -18.79 -14.60 -6.42
CA GLU A 284 -18.48 -14.91 -7.82
C GLU A 284 -19.24 -13.99 -8.79
N LYS A 285 -20.52 -13.71 -8.51
CA LYS A 285 -21.31 -12.77 -9.28
C LYS A 285 -20.72 -11.36 -9.21
N PHE A 286 -20.33 -10.94 -8.02
CA PHE A 286 -19.73 -9.63 -7.79
C PHE A 286 -18.39 -9.47 -8.52
N ASP A 287 -17.52 -10.49 -8.50
CA ASP A 287 -16.26 -10.48 -9.27
C ASP A 287 -16.51 -10.29 -10.76
N LYS A 288 -17.48 -11.05 -11.34
CA LYS A 288 -17.86 -10.89 -12.73
C LYS A 288 -18.38 -9.49 -13.05
N GLU A 289 -19.25 -8.93 -12.21
CA GLU A 289 -19.79 -7.59 -12.37
C GLU A 289 -18.71 -6.51 -12.37
N LEU A 290 -17.73 -6.60 -11.46
CA LEU A 290 -16.63 -5.64 -11.39
C LEU A 290 -15.73 -5.66 -12.63
N ARG A 291 -15.73 -6.76 -13.40
CA ARG A 291 -14.92 -6.94 -14.61
C ARG A 291 -15.63 -6.63 -15.93
N LEU A 292 -16.96 -6.36 -15.90
CA LEU A 292 -17.74 -6.12 -17.12
C LEU A 292 -17.23 -4.92 -17.95
N GLU A 293 -16.69 -3.92 -17.31
CA GLU A 293 -16.14 -2.71 -17.92
C GLU A 293 -14.58 -2.71 -17.88
N GLY A 294 -13.97 -3.90 -18.01
CA GLY A 294 -12.52 -4.05 -17.90
C GLY A 294 -12.02 -3.79 -16.48
N ASN A 295 -11.04 -2.88 -16.32
CA ASN A 295 -10.45 -2.56 -15.01
C ASN A 295 -11.03 -1.29 -14.34
N ILE A 296 -12.14 -0.74 -14.87
CA ILE A 296 -12.70 0.53 -14.39
C ILE A 296 -13.16 0.42 -12.92
N LEU A 297 -13.81 -0.70 -12.58
CA LEU A 297 -14.31 -0.96 -11.22
C LEU A 297 -13.34 -1.79 -10.37
N ASN A 298 -12.05 -1.86 -10.75
CA ASN A 298 -11.02 -2.50 -9.95
C ASN A 298 -10.82 -1.76 -8.63
N PRO A 299 -11.01 -2.39 -7.45
CA PRO A 299 -10.79 -1.77 -6.16
C PRO A 299 -9.30 -1.73 -5.79
N GLY A 300 -8.52 -0.90 -6.51
CA GLY A 300 -7.07 -0.84 -6.39
C GLY A 300 -6.60 -0.21 -5.08
N THR A 301 -7.25 0.85 -4.60
CA THR A 301 -6.91 1.46 -3.31
C THR A 301 -7.14 0.47 -2.16
N THR A 302 -8.21 -0.31 -2.22
CA THR A 302 -8.47 -1.36 -1.23
C THR A 302 -7.36 -2.41 -1.23
N ALA A 303 -6.88 -2.83 -2.41
CA ALA A 303 -5.75 -3.75 -2.55
C ALA A 303 -4.47 -3.19 -1.90
N ASP A 304 -4.14 -1.91 -2.13
CA ASP A 304 -3.00 -1.24 -1.52
C ASP A 304 -3.08 -1.25 0.03
N LEU A 305 -4.27 -0.99 0.59
CA LEU A 305 -4.51 -1.04 2.03
C LEU A 305 -4.35 -2.46 2.61
N ILE A 306 -4.75 -3.49 1.87
CA ILE A 306 -4.54 -4.89 2.27
C ILE A 306 -3.05 -5.26 2.23
N ALA A 307 -2.29 -4.79 1.24
CA ALA A 307 -0.84 -4.98 1.22
C ALA A 307 -0.17 -4.34 2.45
N ALA A 308 -0.61 -3.14 2.86
CA ALA A 308 -0.13 -2.50 4.08
C ALA A 308 -0.48 -3.32 5.35
N ALA A 309 -1.71 -3.81 5.46
CA ALA A 309 -2.12 -4.66 6.58
C ALA A 309 -1.33 -5.98 6.65
N LEU A 310 -1.09 -6.62 5.50
CA LEU A 310 -0.23 -7.81 5.40
C LEU A 310 1.20 -7.51 5.84
N ALA A 311 1.76 -6.37 5.43
CA ALA A 311 3.09 -5.96 5.87
C ALA A 311 3.15 -5.84 7.40
N LEU A 312 2.15 -5.22 8.04
CA LEU A 312 2.06 -5.13 9.49
C LEU A 312 1.92 -6.52 10.15
N CYS A 313 1.11 -7.43 9.58
CA CYS A 313 0.99 -8.80 10.07
C CYS A 313 2.32 -9.55 10.03
N ILE A 314 3.04 -9.48 8.92
CA ILE A 314 4.31 -10.20 8.74
C ILE A 314 5.40 -9.60 9.63
N LEU A 315 5.46 -8.27 9.74
CA LEU A 315 6.38 -7.57 10.66
C LEU A 315 6.09 -7.93 12.12
N SER A 316 4.82 -8.10 12.52
CA SER A 316 4.46 -8.54 13.87
C SER A 316 4.76 -10.01 14.18
N GLY A 317 5.33 -10.75 13.22
CA GLY A 317 5.75 -12.12 13.38
C GLY A 317 4.84 -13.18 12.73
N TYR A 318 3.76 -12.78 12.04
CA TYR A 318 2.97 -13.72 11.25
C TYR A 318 3.82 -14.38 10.16
N ARG A 319 3.63 -15.69 9.98
CA ARG A 319 4.20 -16.49 8.88
C ARG A 319 3.07 -17.30 8.25
N PRO A 320 2.91 -17.28 6.91
CA PRO A 320 1.88 -18.05 6.20
C PRO A 320 2.12 -19.54 6.26
#